data_3e766a6607e4e0f62e2c14f9d9be9573
#
_entry.id   3e766a6607e4e0f62e2c14f9d9be9573
#
_cell.length_a   1.000
_cell.length_b   1.000
_cell.length_c   1.000
_cell.angle_alpha   90.00
_cell.angle_beta   90.00
_cell.angle_gamma   90.00
#
_symmetry.space_group_name_H-M   'P 1'
#
loop_
_entity.id
_entity.type
_entity.pdbx_description
1 polymer ?
#
loop_
_entity_poly.entity_id
_entity_poly.type
_entity_poly.pdbx_seq_one_letter_code
_entity_poly.pdbx_strand_id
1 'polypeptide(L)'
;MKKIIFLGDSITDASHCFLENPLGNGYVNMVAEKLNDSDGGRKKYDIMNRGHDGFTIHGVKRILEKECILKRPDVVSILIGCNDVGVMMNTGKSLEEQQFETCYEAIVKEITEQSDAKLICMSPFIVPYPGMYENWIPGIKQTERIEKKIAEKYHADFLTLQDVIILKAEKAGYESVTTDGIHLTEYGNEIIAGAWLQLFEKIKDGD
;
A
#
# COMPACT_ATOMS: atom_id res chain seq x y z
N MET A 1 -12.14 18.84 -6.59
CA MET A 1 -10.79 18.22 -6.45
C MET A 1 -11.03 16.81 -5.99
N LYS A 2 -10.55 15.81 -6.75
CA LYS A 2 -10.70 14.39 -6.37
C LYS A 2 -9.80 14.06 -5.19
N LYS A 3 -10.33 13.30 -4.23
CA LYS A 3 -9.63 12.92 -3.01
C LYS A 3 -9.09 11.51 -3.10
N ILE A 4 -7.78 11.35 -2.84
CA ILE A 4 -7.11 10.05 -2.83
C ILE A 4 -6.56 9.80 -1.42
N ILE A 5 -6.88 8.64 -0.84
CA ILE A 5 -6.41 8.25 0.48
C ILE A 5 -5.55 7.00 0.37
N PHE A 6 -4.34 7.07 0.93
CA PHE A 6 -3.42 5.93 1.04
C PHE A 6 -3.44 5.40 2.46
N LEU A 7 -3.89 4.16 2.63
CA LEU A 7 -3.88 3.40 3.88
C LEU A 7 -2.72 2.41 3.86
N GLY A 8 -2.07 2.19 4.99
CA GLY A 8 -0.98 1.22 5.05
C GLY A 8 -0.15 1.26 6.32
N ASP A 9 1.02 0.65 6.23
CA ASP A 9 2.03 0.56 7.28
C ASP A 9 3.18 1.58 7.08
N SER A 10 4.40 1.23 7.56
CA SER A 10 5.59 2.09 7.47
C SER A 10 5.99 2.45 6.04
N ILE A 11 5.71 1.59 5.06
CA ILE A 11 6.03 1.85 3.66
C ILE A 11 5.17 3.00 3.12
N THR A 12 3.90 3.04 3.52
CA THR A 12 2.98 4.14 3.17
C THR A 12 3.24 5.37 4.05
N ASP A 13 3.48 5.20 5.35
CA ASP A 13 3.82 6.27 6.29
C ASP A 13 5.00 7.10 5.78
N ALA A 14 6.11 6.44 5.46
CA ALA A 14 7.32 7.11 4.98
C ALA A 14 7.65 8.38 5.81
N SER A 15 7.55 8.26 7.12
CA SER A 15 7.82 9.31 8.12
C SER A 15 6.86 10.51 8.08
N HIS A 16 5.68 10.44 7.45
CA HIS A 16 4.75 11.58 7.36
C HIS A 16 4.31 12.10 8.72
N CYS A 17 4.30 11.24 9.74
CA CYS A 17 3.95 11.65 11.12
C CYS A 17 5.04 12.51 11.79
N PHE A 18 6.26 12.54 11.25
CA PHE A 18 7.42 13.23 11.84
C PHE A 18 7.95 14.37 10.99
N LEU A 19 7.62 14.42 9.70
CA LEU A 19 8.07 15.43 8.77
C LEU A 19 7.06 16.60 8.68
N GLU A 20 7.53 17.75 8.25
CA GLU A 20 6.64 18.88 7.91
C GLU A 20 5.76 18.55 6.70
N ASN A 21 6.26 17.72 5.77
CA ASN A 21 5.47 17.23 4.65
C ASN A 21 4.48 16.17 5.12
N PRO A 22 3.16 16.42 5.11
CA PRO A 22 2.15 15.49 5.58
C PRO A 22 1.97 14.27 4.67
N LEU A 23 2.68 14.18 3.56
CA LEU A 23 2.70 13.03 2.66
C LEU A 23 3.91 12.11 2.91
N GLY A 24 4.85 12.53 3.77
CA GLY A 24 6.10 11.81 4.00
C GLY A 24 7.11 12.02 2.87
N ASN A 25 8.12 11.15 2.82
CA ASN A 25 9.20 11.18 1.83
C ASN A 25 9.25 9.92 0.94
N GLY A 26 8.15 9.16 0.87
CA GLY A 26 8.02 7.92 0.11
C GLY A 26 7.16 8.05 -1.15
N TYR A 27 6.68 6.90 -1.61
CA TYR A 27 5.93 6.78 -2.85
C TYR A 27 4.65 7.64 -2.89
N VAL A 28 3.99 7.88 -1.75
CA VAL A 28 2.77 8.71 -1.69
C VAL A 28 3.06 10.15 -2.11
N ASN A 29 4.18 10.71 -1.62
CA ASN A 29 4.61 12.06 -2.01
C ASN A 29 4.95 12.11 -3.52
N MET A 30 5.67 11.12 -4.03
CA MET A 30 6.04 11.03 -5.46
C MET A 30 4.80 10.94 -6.36
N VAL A 31 3.79 10.16 -5.97
CA VAL A 31 2.49 10.11 -6.66
C VAL A 31 1.81 11.49 -6.65
N ALA A 32 1.80 12.16 -5.49
CA ALA A 32 1.17 13.47 -5.34
C ALA A 32 1.82 14.54 -6.22
N GLU A 33 3.14 14.57 -6.28
CA GLU A 33 3.89 15.46 -7.16
C GLU A 33 3.52 15.20 -8.62
N LYS A 34 3.60 13.96 -9.09
CA LYS A 34 3.28 13.60 -10.48
C LYS A 34 1.85 13.94 -10.89
N LEU A 35 0.88 13.68 -10.02
CA LEU A 35 -0.53 13.95 -10.32
C LEU A 35 -0.88 15.43 -10.31
N ASN A 36 -0.16 16.26 -9.54
CA ASN A 36 -0.45 17.68 -9.39
C ASN A 36 0.49 18.62 -10.17
N ASP A 37 1.62 18.11 -10.72
CA ASP A 37 2.57 18.91 -11.51
C ASP A 37 2.03 19.32 -12.90
N SER A 38 1.01 18.62 -13.40
CA SER A 38 0.63 18.67 -14.82
C SER A 38 -0.22 19.90 -15.21
N ASP A 39 -0.65 20.76 -14.28
CA ASP A 39 -1.77 21.71 -14.53
C ASP A 39 -1.49 23.16 -14.08
N GLY A 40 -0.31 23.69 -14.40
CA GLY A 40 -0.06 25.13 -14.20
C GLY A 40 -0.31 25.67 -12.78
N GLY A 41 -0.06 24.82 -11.76
CA GLY A 41 -0.16 25.17 -10.34
C GLY A 41 -1.53 24.94 -9.70
N ARG A 42 -2.52 24.41 -10.40
CA ARG A 42 -3.80 23.99 -9.80
C ARG A 42 -3.71 22.53 -9.34
N LYS A 43 -3.81 22.32 -8.02
CA LYS A 43 -3.95 20.96 -7.46
C LYS A 43 -5.23 20.31 -7.98
N LYS A 44 -5.09 19.20 -8.71
CA LYS A 44 -6.19 18.40 -9.24
C LYS A 44 -6.69 17.38 -8.22
N TYR A 45 -5.77 16.89 -7.38
CA TYR A 45 -6.02 15.86 -6.39
C TYR A 45 -5.67 16.34 -4.98
N ASP A 46 -6.57 16.05 -4.02
CA ASP A 46 -6.33 16.16 -2.58
C ASP A 46 -5.86 14.78 -2.08
N ILE A 47 -4.56 14.68 -1.80
CA ILE A 47 -3.94 13.40 -1.45
C ILE A 47 -3.65 13.37 0.04
N MET A 48 -4.06 12.28 0.70
CA MET A 48 -3.88 12.05 2.12
C MET A 48 -3.09 10.77 2.36
N ASN A 49 -1.97 10.89 3.06
CA ASN A 49 -1.25 9.75 3.61
C ASN A 49 -1.88 9.37 4.96
N ARG A 50 -2.28 8.10 5.10
CA ARG A 50 -2.83 7.48 6.31
C ARG A 50 -2.13 6.15 6.60
N GLY A 51 -0.87 6.05 6.18
CA GLY A 51 0.04 5.00 6.62
C GLY A 51 0.48 5.26 8.05
N HIS A 52 0.77 4.22 8.79
CA HIS A 52 1.33 4.31 10.14
C HIS A 52 2.35 3.21 10.37
N ASP A 53 3.50 3.60 10.89
CA ASP A 53 4.58 2.67 11.21
C ASP A 53 4.09 1.51 12.08
N GLY A 54 4.49 0.29 11.73
CA GLY A 54 4.16 -0.94 12.45
C GLY A 54 2.70 -1.41 12.35
N PHE A 55 1.83 -0.75 11.55
CA PHE A 55 0.45 -1.20 11.43
C PHE A 55 0.36 -2.59 10.81
N THR A 56 -0.45 -3.42 11.46
CA THR A 56 -1.07 -4.62 10.90
C THR A 56 -2.43 -4.27 10.31
N ILE A 57 -3.08 -5.24 9.70
CA ILE A 57 -4.44 -5.08 9.16
C ILE A 57 -5.43 -4.54 10.22
N HIS A 58 -5.28 -4.93 11.47
CA HIS A 58 -6.11 -4.41 12.56
C HIS A 58 -5.87 -2.93 12.86
N GLY A 59 -4.65 -2.44 12.64
CA GLY A 59 -4.33 -1.02 12.71
C GLY A 59 -5.12 -0.22 11.68
N VAL A 60 -5.11 -0.66 10.42
CA VAL A 60 -5.89 -0.05 9.33
C VAL A 60 -7.39 -0.08 9.64
N LYS A 61 -7.92 -1.22 10.10
CA LYS A 61 -9.36 -1.34 10.47
C LYS A 61 -9.77 -0.32 11.53
N ARG A 62 -8.92 -0.10 12.54
CA ARG A 62 -9.20 0.83 13.65
C ARG A 62 -9.36 2.29 13.20
N ILE A 63 -8.63 2.71 12.17
CA ILE A 63 -8.68 4.10 11.68
C ILE A 63 -9.62 4.29 10.49
N LEU A 64 -10.13 3.20 9.91
CA LEU A 64 -10.84 3.19 8.62
C LEU A 64 -11.99 4.19 8.57
N GLU A 65 -12.89 4.15 9.53
CA GLU A 65 -14.06 5.04 9.54
C GLU A 65 -13.64 6.52 9.56
N LYS A 66 -12.82 6.90 10.54
CA LYS A 66 -12.45 8.29 10.79
C LYS A 66 -11.51 8.87 9.73
N GLU A 67 -10.50 8.10 9.34
CA GLU A 67 -9.42 8.57 8.48
C GLU A 67 -9.63 8.24 7.00
N CYS A 68 -10.66 7.46 6.66
CA CYS A 68 -10.99 7.10 5.28
C CYS A 68 -12.46 7.38 4.95
N ILE A 69 -13.42 6.63 5.50
CA ILE A 69 -14.82 6.68 5.08
C ILE A 69 -15.43 8.08 5.26
N LEU A 70 -15.29 8.67 6.44
CA LEU A 70 -15.81 10.00 6.74
C LEU A 70 -15.14 11.13 5.93
N LYS A 71 -14.00 10.87 5.28
CA LYS A 71 -13.34 11.82 4.39
C LYS A 71 -13.96 11.84 2.99
N ARG A 72 -14.83 10.86 2.67
CA ARG A 72 -15.48 10.71 1.37
C ARG A 72 -14.45 10.70 0.23
N PRO A 73 -13.60 9.67 0.15
CA PRO A 73 -12.59 9.55 -0.91
C PRO A 73 -13.24 9.27 -2.28
N ASP A 74 -12.58 9.68 -3.35
CA ASP A 74 -12.84 9.23 -4.71
C ASP A 74 -11.99 8.00 -5.08
N VAL A 75 -10.82 7.87 -4.41
CA VAL A 75 -9.93 6.72 -4.57
C VAL A 75 -9.34 6.34 -3.21
N VAL A 76 -9.30 5.07 -2.92
CA VAL A 76 -8.60 4.50 -1.76
C VAL A 76 -7.53 3.55 -2.25
N SER A 77 -6.34 3.64 -1.68
CA SER A 77 -5.24 2.72 -1.93
C SER A 77 -4.82 2.06 -0.63
N ILE A 78 -4.63 0.73 -0.64
CA ILE A 78 -4.26 -0.04 0.56
C ILE A 78 -3.00 -0.85 0.26
N LEU A 79 -1.94 -0.64 1.07
CA LEU A 79 -0.72 -1.45 1.11
C LEU A 79 -0.48 -1.89 2.55
N ILE A 80 -0.71 -3.17 2.84
CA ILE A 80 -0.63 -3.72 4.20
C ILE A 80 -0.26 -5.20 4.16
N GLY A 81 0.10 -5.81 5.30
CA GLY A 81 0.27 -7.24 5.44
C GLY A 81 1.71 -7.67 5.76
N CYS A 82 2.69 -6.81 5.51
CA CYS A 82 4.08 -7.12 5.86
C CYS A 82 4.26 -7.33 7.37
N ASN A 83 3.69 -6.47 8.21
CA ASN A 83 3.75 -6.60 9.67
C ASN A 83 2.91 -7.78 10.20
N ASP A 84 1.83 -8.15 9.52
CA ASP A 84 1.05 -9.35 9.87
C ASP A 84 1.89 -10.62 9.64
N VAL A 85 2.66 -10.68 8.54
CA VAL A 85 3.67 -11.72 8.33
C VAL A 85 4.76 -11.65 9.39
N GLY A 86 5.21 -10.44 9.76
CA GLY A 86 6.17 -10.23 10.85
C GLY A 86 5.67 -10.81 12.18
N VAL A 87 4.41 -10.57 12.54
CA VAL A 87 3.78 -11.18 13.73
C VAL A 87 3.80 -12.71 13.62
N MET A 88 3.42 -13.26 12.46
CA MET A 88 3.45 -14.71 12.24
C MET A 88 4.85 -15.28 12.45
N MET A 89 5.87 -14.66 11.88
CA MET A 89 7.26 -15.14 11.94
C MET A 89 7.86 -15.03 13.34
N ASN A 90 7.50 -13.99 14.09
CA ASN A 90 8.08 -13.72 15.40
C ASN A 90 7.34 -14.42 16.55
N THR A 91 6.05 -14.73 16.38
CA THR A 91 5.21 -15.28 17.47
C THR A 91 4.68 -16.69 17.17
N GLY A 92 4.76 -17.15 15.93
CA GLY A 92 4.16 -18.40 15.46
C GLY A 92 2.65 -18.32 15.19
N LYS A 93 2.00 -17.17 15.44
CA LYS A 93 0.57 -16.98 15.11
C LYS A 93 0.37 -16.93 13.60
N SER A 94 -0.37 -17.89 13.07
CA SER A 94 -0.74 -17.91 11.65
C SER A 94 -1.59 -16.70 11.25
N LEU A 95 -1.68 -16.38 9.95
CA LEU A 95 -2.57 -15.33 9.44
C LEU A 95 -4.05 -15.62 9.77
N GLU A 96 -4.44 -16.90 9.85
CA GLU A 96 -5.79 -17.32 10.27
C GLU A 96 -6.05 -16.99 11.74
N GLU A 97 -5.13 -17.33 12.65
CA GLU A 97 -5.22 -16.98 14.07
C GLU A 97 -5.21 -15.46 14.32
N GLN A 98 -4.58 -14.71 13.43
CA GLN A 98 -4.62 -13.25 13.41
C GLN A 98 -5.90 -12.70 12.78
N GLN A 99 -6.76 -13.55 12.23
CA GLN A 99 -7.97 -13.17 11.49
C GLN A 99 -7.69 -12.21 10.32
N PHE A 100 -6.54 -12.34 9.66
CA PHE A 100 -6.10 -11.43 8.61
C PHE A 100 -7.12 -11.37 7.46
N GLU A 101 -7.51 -12.53 6.89
CA GLU A 101 -8.46 -12.61 5.76
C GLU A 101 -9.80 -11.95 6.13
N THR A 102 -10.35 -12.29 7.30
CA THR A 102 -11.63 -11.73 7.77
C THR A 102 -11.57 -10.21 7.95
N CYS A 103 -10.47 -9.71 8.53
CA CYS A 103 -10.30 -8.29 8.77
C CYS A 103 -10.07 -7.51 7.46
N TYR A 104 -9.25 -8.05 6.54
CA TYR A 104 -9.01 -7.45 5.23
C TYR A 104 -10.30 -7.39 4.42
N GLU A 105 -11.07 -8.47 4.39
CA GLU A 105 -12.36 -8.51 3.71
C GLU A 105 -13.36 -7.49 4.30
N ALA A 106 -13.41 -7.37 5.63
CA ALA A 106 -14.26 -6.38 6.28
C ALA A 106 -13.89 -4.93 5.88
N ILE A 107 -12.58 -4.62 5.74
CA ILE A 107 -12.11 -3.31 5.29
C ILE A 107 -12.54 -3.04 3.84
N VAL A 108 -12.24 -3.97 2.93
CA VAL A 108 -12.59 -3.85 1.51
C VAL A 108 -14.10 -3.69 1.33
N LYS A 109 -14.89 -4.55 1.99
CA LYS A 109 -16.35 -4.48 1.98
C LYS A 109 -16.87 -3.14 2.48
N GLU A 110 -16.36 -2.64 3.61
CA GLU A 110 -16.81 -1.38 4.19
C GLU A 110 -16.51 -0.18 3.28
N ILE A 111 -15.34 -0.17 2.63
CA ILE A 111 -15.01 0.88 1.64
C ILE A 111 -15.97 0.82 0.46
N THR A 112 -16.22 -0.36 -0.11
CA THR A 112 -17.07 -0.52 -1.29
C THR A 112 -18.55 -0.32 -1.02
N GLU A 113 -19.04 -0.61 0.19
CA GLU A 113 -20.44 -0.42 0.56
C GLU A 113 -20.76 1.00 1.07
N GLN A 114 -19.77 1.71 1.63
CA GLN A 114 -20.00 3.03 2.26
C GLN A 114 -19.39 4.19 1.47
N SER A 115 -18.76 3.92 0.33
CA SER A 115 -18.26 4.97 -0.56
C SER A 115 -18.35 4.53 -2.03
N ASP A 116 -18.33 5.52 -2.93
CA ASP A 116 -18.22 5.30 -4.38
C ASP A 116 -16.75 5.31 -4.83
N ALA A 117 -15.82 5.13 -3.90
CA ALA A 117 -14.38 5.21 -4.17
C ALA A 117 -13.92 4.03 -5.04
N LYS A 118 -13.09 4.32 -6.04
CA LYS A 118 -12.30 3.29 -6.70
C LYS A 118 -11.26 2.76 -5.70
N LEU A 119 -11.15 1.44 -5.57
CA LEU A 119 -10.25 0.81 -4.62
C LEU A 119 -9.08 0.15 -5.33
N ILE A 120 -7.86 0.49 -4.94
CA ILE A 120 -6.60 -0.11 -5.38
C ILE A 120 -6.00 -0.87 -4.19
N CYS A 121 -5.98 -2.19 -4.28
CA CYS A 121 -5.30 -3.06 -3.34
C CYS A 121 -3.88 -3.34 -3.83
N MET A 122 -2.89 -3.25 -2.96
CA MET A 122 -1.48 -3.53 -3.29
C MET A 122 -0.95 -4.63 -2.39
N SER A 123 -0.30 -5.64 -2.99
CA SER A 123 0.30 -6.72 -2.20
C SER A 123 1.49 -6.21 -1.36
N PRO A 124 1.71 -6.78 -0.15
CA PRO A 124 2.96 -6.59 0.55
C PRO A 124 4.12 -7.24 -0.22
N PHE A 125 5.34 -6.90 0.15
CA PHE A 125 6.55 -7.42 -0.49
C PHE A 125 7.70 -7.56 0.49
N ILE A 126 8.68 -8.39 0.12
CA ILE A 126 10.01 -8.49 0.75
C ILE A 126 11.05 -8.53 -0.36
N VAL A 127 12.10 -7.73 -0.22
CA VAL A 127 13.28 -7.80 -1.06
C VAL A 127 14.30 -8.72 -0.38
N PRO A 128 14.85 -9.76 -1.08
CA PRO A 128 15.77 -10.72 -0.48
C PRO A 128 17.19 -10.15 -0.31
N TYR A 129 17.30 -9.00 0.36
CA TYR A 129 18.53 -8.28 0.67
C TYR A 129 18.33 -7.43 1.93
N PRO A 130 19.25 -7.41 2.85
CA PRO A 130 20.49 -8.23 2.97
C PRO A 130 20.21 -9.68 3.41
N GLY A 131 19.02 -10.20 3.23
CA GLY A 131 18.62 -11.58 3.56
C GLY A 131 17.96 -11.75 4.92
N MET A 132 17.75 -10.68 5.69
CA MET A 132 17.16 -10.75 7.03
C MET A 132 15.72 -11.28 7.03
N TYR A 133 14.93 -10.96 6.00
CA TYR A 133 13.51 -11.29 5.90
C TYR A 133 13.18 -12.25 4.75
N GLU A 134 14.19 -12.87 4.14
CA GLU A 134 13.98 -13.78 3.01
C GLU A 134 13.04 -14.95 3.35
N ASN A 135 13.12 -15.44 4.59
CA ASN A 135 12.23 -16.48 5.10
C ASN A 135 10.77 -16.03 5.28
N TRP A 136 10.45 -14.73 5.16
CA TRP A 136 9.09 -14.20 5.18
C TRP A 136 8.37 -14.32 3.84
N ILE A 137 9.10 -14.49 2.74
CA ILE A 137 8.56 -14.53 1.36
C ILE A 137 7.39 -15.51 1.21
N PRO A 138 7.40 -16.74 1.78
CA PRO A 138 6.23 -17.62 1.72
C PRO A 138 4.98 -17.03 2.37
N GLY A 139 5.13 -16.33 3.50
CA GLY A 139 4.05 -15.61 4.19
C GLY A 139 3.52 -14.44 3.35
N ILE A 140 4.40 -13.65 2.76
CA ILE A 140 4.04 -12.56 1.85
C ILE A 140 3.21 -13.08 0.66
N LYS A 141 3.64 -14.18 0.03
CA LYS A 141 2.88 -14.82 -1.05
C LYS A 141 1.52 -15.37 -0.60
N GLN A 142 1.42 -15.82 0.65
CA GLN A 142 0.14 -16.23 1.22
C GLN A 142 -0.79 -15.03 1.41
N THR A 143 -0.28 -13.94 1.97
CA THR A 143 -1.01 -12.67 2.15
C THR A 143 -1.50 -12.13 0.82
N GLU A 144 -0.63 -12.03 -0.19
CA GLU A 144 -0.97 -11.60 -1.54
C GLU A 144 -2.13 -12.40 -2.15
N ARG A 145 -2.12 -13.74 -2.00
CA ARG A 145 -3.21 -14.59 -2.51
C ARG A 145 -4.54 -14.28 -1.84
N ILE A 146 -4.53 -14.04 -0.53
CA ILE A 146 -5.72 -13.66 0.24
C ILE A 146 -6.26 -12.32 -0.26
N GLU A 147 -5.40 -11.32 -0.32
CA GLU A 147 -5.76 -9.97 -0.74
C GLU A 147 -6.29 -9.92 -2.17
N LYS A 148 -5.62 -10.61 -3.09
CA LYS A 148 -6.03 -10.70 -4.50
C LYS A 148 -7.40 -11.34 -4.65
N LYS A 149 -7.66 -12.46 -3.96
CA LYS A 149 -8.96 -13.13 -3.95
C LYS A 149 -10.07 -12.19 -3.46
N ILE A 150 -9.79 -11.39 -2.42
CA ILE A 150 -10.77 -10.44 -1.88
C ILE A 150 -10.96 -9.26 -2.84
N ALA A 151 -9.89 -8.70 -3.39
CA ALA A 151 -9.96 -7.64 -4.39
C ALA A 151 -10.83 -8.06 -5.59
N GLU A 152 -10.60 -9.25 -6.14
CA GLU A 152 -11.41 -9.83 -7.23
C GLU A 152 -12.90 -9.96 -6.84
N LYS A 153 -13.19 -10.42 -5.61
CA LYS A 153 -14.57 -10.58 -5.09
C LYS A 153 -15.33 -9.26 -5.04
N TYR A 154 -14.64 -8.16 -4.73
CA TYR A 154 -15.24 -6.83 -4.59
C TYR A 154 -14.97 -5.91 -5.78
N HIS A 155 -14.48 -6.45 -6.89
CA HIS A 155 -14.16 -5.70 -8.13
C HIS A 155 -13.18 -4.55 -7.90
N ALA A 156 -12.27 -4.68 -6.93
CA ALA A 156 -11.19 -3.75 -6.69
C ALA A 156 -9.99 -4.05 -7.62
N ASP A 157 -9.26 -3.01 -7.99
CA ASP A 157 -8.02 -3.18 -8.73
C ASP A 157 -6.92 -3.74 -7.83
N PHE A 158 -6.06 -4.61 -8.39
CA PHE A 158 -5.00 -5.25 -7.63
C PHE A 158 -3.63 -5.03 -8.28
N LEU A 159 -2.66 -4.57 -7.50
CA LEU A 159 -1.28 -4.36 -7.90
C LEU A 159 -0.35 -5.32 -7.15
N THR A 160 0.21 -6.28 -7.88
CA THR A 160 1.19 -7.25 -7.37
C THR A 160 2.57 -6.58 -7.25
N LEU A 161 2.89 -6.02 -6.06
CA LEU A 161 4.14 -5.29 -5.86
C LEU A 161 5.35 -6.23 -5.75
N GLN A 162 5.20 -7.42 -5.16
CA GLN A 162 6.31 -8.37 -5.01
C GLN A 162 7.01 -8.61 -6.36
N ASP A 163 6.26 -8.94 -7.41
CA ASP A 163 6.83 -9.24 -8.71
C ASP A 163 7.43 -7.99 -9.38
N VAL A 164 6.76 -6.84 -9.25
CA VAL A 164 7.23 -5.56 -9.82
C VAL A 164 8.56 -5.15 -9.21
N ILE A 165 8.68 -5.23 -7.89
CA ILE A 165 9.88 -4.83 -7.15
C ILE A 165 11.03 -5.78 -7.45
N ILE A 166 10.81 -7.09 -7.39
CA ILE A 166 11.85 -8.09 -7.68
C ILE A 166 12.39 -7.94 -9.10
N LEU A 167 11.51 -7.81 -10.10
CA LEU A 167 11.93 -7.62 -11.49
C LEU A 167 12.85 -6.38 -11.68
N LYS A 168 12.60 -5.32 -10.94
CA LYS A 168 13.44 -4.10 -10.97
C LYS A 168 14.73 -4.28 -10.19
N ALA A 169 14.65 -4.90 -9.00
CA ALA A 169 15.80 -5.17 -8.15
C ALA A 169 16.81 -6.13 -8.78
N GLU A 170 16.36 -7.15 -9.51
CA GLU A 170 17.24 -8.04 -10.27
C GLU A 170 18.08 -7.31 -11.33
N LYS A 171 17.57 -6.22 -11.88
CA LYS A 171 18.27 -5.42 -12.91
C LYS A 171 19.20 -4.36 -12.32
N ALA A 172 18.80 -3.75 -11.20
CA ALA A 172 19.48 -2.58 -10.64
C ALA A 172 20.40 -2.90 -9.44
N GLY A 173 20.29 -4.13 -8.92
CA GLY A 173 20.86 -4.54 -7.64
C GLY A 173 19.84 -4.36 -6.51
N TYR A 174 19.69 -5.38 -5.65
CA TYR A 174 18.72 -5.35 -4.54
C TYR A 174 18.99 -4.21 -3.55
N GLU A 175 20.26 -3.90 -3.29
CA GLU A 175 20.70 -2.82 -2.42
C GLU A 175 20.28 -1.43 -2.91
N SER A 176 20.02 -1.29 -4.21
CA SER A 176 19.51 -0.03 -4.76
C SER A 176 18.04 0.20 -4.47
N VAL A 177 17.29 -0.84 -4.12
CA VAL A 177 15.82 -0.80 -3.95
C VAL A 177 15.44 -0.74 -2.48
N THR A 178 16.20 -1.40 -1.61
CA THR A 178 15.86 -1.51 -0.18
C THR A 178 17.07 -1.27 0.72
N THR A 179 16.78 -0.83 1.94
CA THR A 179 17.79 -0.67 2.99
C THR A 179 17.95 -1.91 3.86
N ASP A 180 16.86 -2.66 4.09
CA ASP A 180 16.80 -3.78 5.03
C ASP A 180 15.97 -4.99 4.57
N GLY A 181 15.37 -4.89 3.39
CA GLY A 181 14.49 -5.92 2.83
C GLY A 181 13.00 -5.55 2.89
N ILE A 182 12.63 -4.56 3.72
CA ILE A 182 11.26 -4.05 3.89
C ILE A 182 11.19 -2.58 3.46
N HIS A 183 12.02 -1.74 4.08
CA HIS A 183 12.01 -0.30 3.83
C HIS A 183 12.78 0.04 2.56
N LEU A 184 12.22 0.98 1.82
CA LEU A 184 12.70 1.31 0.47
C LEU A 184 13.66 2.49 0.47
N THR A 185 14.60 2.44 -0.47
CA THR A 185 15.37 3.59 -0.90
C THR A 185 14.47 4.56 -1.71
N GLU A 186 15.00 5.69 -2.13
CA GLU A 186 14.32 6.59 -3.06
C GLU A 186 13.91 5.84 -4.36
N TYR A 187 14.84 5.09 -4.96
CA TYR A 187 14.57 4.31 -6.15
C TYR A 187 13.49 3.23 -5.93
N GLY A 188 13.49 2.56 -4.77
CA GLY A 188 12.42 1.62 -4.41
C GLY A 188 11.04 2.29 -4.34
N ASN A 189 10.97 3.49 -3.79
CA ASN A 189 9.74 4.28 -3.75
C ASN A 189 9.30 4.74 -5.16
N GLU A 190 10.23 5.09 -6.04
CA GLU A 190 9.94 5.40 -7.45
C GLU A 190 9.30 4.21 -8.18
N ILE A 191 9.75 2.99 -7.90
CA ILE A 191 9.18 1.76 -8.48
C ILE A 191 7.70 1.63 -8.10
N ILE A 192 7.35 1.78 -6.81
CA ILE A 192 5.95 1.69 -6.35
C ILE A 192 5.13 2.83 -6.92
N ALA A 193 5.62 4.07 -6.85
CA ALA A 193 4.93 5.23 -7.39
C ALA A 193 4.63 5.07 -8.88
N GLY A 194 5.61 4.62 -9.66
CA GLY A 194 5.45 4.38 -11.10
C GLY A 194 4.43 3.29 -11.42
N ALA A 195 4.46 2.18 -10.68
CA ALA A 195 3.51 1.08 -10.85
C ALA A 195 2.08 1.51 -10.49
N TRP A 196 1.91 2.23 -9.38
CA TRP A 196 0.63 2.78 -8.95
C TRP A 196 0.06 3.77 -9.98
N LEU A 197 0.88 4.72 -10.46
CA LEU A 197 0.47 5.69 -11.47
C LEU A 197 0.05 5.03 -12.79
N GLN A 198 0.77 3.99 -13.24
CA GLN A 198 0.40 3.23 -14.43
C GLN A 198 -0.96 2.53 -14.30
N LEU A 199 -1.26 1.97 -13.13
CA LEU A 199 -2.57 1.38 -12.86
C LEU A 199 -3.64 2.47 -12.79
N PHE A 200 -3.38 3.54 -12.04
CA PHE A 200 -4.33 4.65 -11.87
C PHE A 200 -4.72 5.29 -13.22
N GLU A 201 -3.77 5.49 -14.14
CA GLU A 201 -4.06 6.00 -15.49
C GLU A 201 -5.05 5.13 -16.27
N LYS A 202 -5.03 3.81 -16.07
CA LYS A 202 -5.95 2.87 -16.75
C LYS A 202 -7.36 2.92 -16.18
N ILE A 203 -7.49 3.18 -14.88
CA ILE A 203 -8.77 3.09 -14.17
C ILE A 203 -9.46 4.44 -13.98
N LYS A 204 -8.72 5.56 -14.06
CA LYS A 204 -9.27 6.90 -13.77
C LYS A 204 -10.38 7.33 -14.72
N ASP A 205 -10.36 6.86 -15.97
CA ASP A 205 -11.29 7.20 -17.05
C ASP A 205 -12.29 6.07 -17.35
N GLY A 206 -12.19 4.92 -16.67
CA GLY A 206 -13.17 3.83 -16.74
C GLY A 206 -14.37 4.15 -15.85
N ASP A 207 -15.50 4.44 -16.47
CA ASP A 207 -16.82 4.47 -15.82
C ASP A 207 -17.34 3.04 -15.58
#